data_a91b1b6545f777b8a5f0622f3245a42c
#
_entry.id   a91b1b6545f777b8a5f0622f3245a42c
#
_cell.length_a   1.000
_cell.length_b   1.000
_cell.length_c   1.000
_cell.angle_alpha   90.00
_cell.angle_beta   90.00
_cell.angle_gamma   90.00
#
_symmetry.space_group_name_H-M   'P 1'
#
loop_
_entity.id
_entity.type
_entity.pdbx_description
1 polymer ?
#
loop_
_entity_poly.entity_id
_entity_poly.type
_entity_poly.pdbx_seq_one_letter_code
_entity_poly.pdbx_strand_id
1 'polypeptide(L)'
;YFEAPLAPPIAAEQEGRRVEIEKVWAAFCNLQQQRDFILIEAVGGLGSPITHELIVADLARDWRLPTVLVVPIRLGAIAQAVSNVALARRMGVNLRGIVLNCVQPCNQQEIENWSPTALIESLTQIPVLGIIPYLENPHDVNQLAQVATNLDLEQLLPRLALKASVALS
;
A
#
# COMPACT_ATOMS: atom_id res chain seq x y z
N TYR A 1 -16.59 10.39 -3.79
CA TYR A 1 -16.63 10.15 -2.35
C TYR A 1 -18.02 9.71 -1.94
N PHE A 2 -18.11 8.91 -0.87
CA PHE A 2 -19.33 8.54 -0.17
C PHE A 2 -19.25 9.13 1.23
N GLU A 3 -20.42 9.48 1.81
CA GLU A 3 -20.45 10.11 3.15
C GLU A 3 -20.22 9.09 4.26
N ALA A 4 -20.78 7.87 4.10
CA ALA A 4 -20.64 6.84 5.11
C ALA A 4 -19.23 6.21 5.08
N PRO A 5 -18.54 6.05 6.24
CA PRO A 5 -17.22 5.41 6.34
C PRO A 5 -17.36 3.87 6.31
N LEU A 6 -17.89 3.36 5.22
CA LEU A 6 -18.16 1.94 4.98
C LEU A 6 -17.36 1.44 3.77
N ALA A 7 -17.38 0.12 3.56
CA ALA A 7 -16.85 -0.45 2.32
C ALA A 7 -17.55 0.17 1.10
N PRO A 8 -16.83 0.52 0.02
CA PRO A 8 -17.37 1.26 -1.12
C PRO A 8 -18.71 0.78 -1.68
N PRO A 9 -18.94 -0.53 -1.91
CA PRO A 9 -20.25 -0.98 -2.42
C PRO A 9 -21.39 -0.71 -1.44
N ILE A 10 -21.17 -0.88 -0.13
CA ILE A 10 -22.19 -0.65 0.90
C ILE A 10 -22.49 0.84 1.03
N ALA A 11 -21.45 1.68 1.06
CA ALA A 11 -21.61 3.14 1.11
C ALA A 11 -22.37 3.65 -0.13
N ALA A 12 -22.04 3.15 -1.31
CA ALA A 12 -22.71 3.51 -2.55
C ALA A 12 -24.20 3.13 -2.54
N GLU A 13 -24.55 1.94 -2.05
CA GLU A 13 -25.94 1.49 -1.93
C GLU A 13 -26.76 2.37 -1.00
N GLN A 14 -26.20 2.76 0.15
CA GLN A 14 -26.87 3.66 1.08
C GLN A 14 -27.22 5.02 0.46
N GLU A 15 -26.40 5.46 -0.50
CA GLU A 15 -26.63 6.71 -1.25
C GLU A 15 -27.45 6.51 -2.55
N GLY A 16 -27.98 5.32 -2.81
CA GLY A 16 -28.66 5.02 -4.07
C GLY A 16 -27.76 5.12 -5.31
N ARG A 17 -26.45 4.90 -5.15
CA ARG A 17 -25.40 5.03 -6.16
C ARG A 17 -24.71 3.68 -6.37
N ARG A 18 -23.76 3.65 -7.28
CA ARG A 18 -22.83 2.54 -7.47
C ARG A 18 -21.39 3.07 -7.63
N VAL A 19 -20.42 2.21 -7.38
CA VAL A 19 -19.02 2.51 -7.71
C VAL A 19 -18.84 2.39 -9.22
N GLU A 20 -18.50 3.49 -9.89
CA GLU A 20 -18.33 3.58 -11.35
C GLU A 20 -16.83 3.36 -11.69
N ILE A 21 -16.42 2.10 -11.83
CA ILE A 21 -15.03 1.71 -12.11
C ILE A 21 -14.52 2.35 -13.40
N GLU A 22 -15.38 2.52 -14.38
CA GLU A 22 -15.06 3.13 -15.68
C GLU A 22 -14.58 4.58 -15.49
N LYS A 23 -15.19 5.32 -14.57
CA LYS A 23 -14.77 6.69 -14.25
C LYS A 23 -13.43 6.71 -13.52
N VAL A 24 -13.20 5.76 -12.62
CA VAL A 24 -11.91 5.64 -11.91
C VAL A 24 -10.79 5.30 -12.89
N TRP A 25 -11.05 4.37 -13.81
CA TRP A 25 -10.12 4.02 -14.87
C TRP A 25 -9.82 5.21 -15.80
N ALA A 26 -10.84 5.92 -16.25
CA ALA A 26 -10.66 7.11 -17.11
C ALA A 26 -9.82 8.19 -16.40
N ALA A 27 -10.06 8.42 -15.12
CA ALA A 27 -9.27 9.35 -14.31
C ALA A 27 -7.79 8.91 -14.20
N PHE A 28 -7.55 7.61 -13.98
CA PHE A 28 -6.19 7.07 -13.95
C PHE A 28 -5.47 7.23 -15.30
N CYS A 29 -6.12 6.88 -16.42
CA CYS A 29 -5.56 7.06 -17.76
C CYS A 29 -5.22 8.52 -18.06
N ASN A 30 -6.07 9.46 -17.64
CA ASN A 30 -5.82 10.88 -17.80
C ASN A 30 -4.59 11.34 -16.97
N LEU A 31 -4.48 10.88 -15.72
CA LEU A 31 -3.32 11.18 -14.88
C LEU A 31 -2.02 10.63 -15.46
N GLN A 32 -2.05 9.42 -16.07
CA GLN A 32 -0.88 8.82 -16.71
C GLN A 32 -0.31 9.67 -17.86
N GLN A 33 -1.16 10.44 -18.55
CA GLN A 33 -0.72 11.35 -19.61
C GLN A 33 -0.12 12.66 -19.07
N GLN A 34 -0.41 13.00 -17.82
CA GLN A 34 -0.09 14.32 -17.25
C GLN A 34 0.99 14.28 -16.17
N ARG A 35 1.29 13.09 -15.64
CA ARG A 35 2.16 12.92 -14.47
C ARG A 35 3.23 11.86 -14.70
N ASP A 36 4.46 12.18 -14.31
CA ASP A 36 5.59 11.24 -14.34
C ASP A 36 5.45 10.13 -13.28
N PHE A 37 4.73 10.42 -12.19
CA PHE A 37 4.49 9.50 -11.09
C PHE A 37 3.07 9.64 -10.55
N ILE A 38 2.43 8.50 -10.27
CA ILE A 38 1.09 8.42 -9.68
C ILE A 38 1.16 7.46 -8.51
N LEU A 39 0.75 7.91 -7.34
CA LEU A 39 0.51 7.07 -6.18
C LEU A 39 -1.00 6.80 -6.06
N ILE A 40 -1.37 5.53 -5.99
CA ILE A 40 -2.75 5.10 -5.81
C ILE A 40 -2.87 4.48 -4.42
N GLU A 41 -3.63 5.13 -3.56
CA GLU A 41 -4.01 4.56 -2.27
C GLU A 41 -5.28 3.72 -2.43
N ALA A 42 -5.22 2.48 -1.94
CA ALA A 42 -6.36 1.59 -1.92
C ALA A 42 -7.11 1.66 -0.58
N VAL A 43 -8.37 1.27 -0.58
CA VAL A 43 -9.20 1.18 0.64
C VAL A 43 -8.93 -0.14 1.33
N GLY A 44 -8.29 -0.11 2.50
CA GLY A 44 -8.00 -1.30 3.30
C GLY A 44 -6.94 -2.22 2.65
N GLY A 45 -7.09 -3.54 2.81
CA GLY A 45 -6.17 -4.52 2.24
C GLY A 45 -6.57 -5.00 0.85
N LEU A 46 -5.77 -5.92 0.27
CA LEU A 46 -6.01 -6.46 -1.06
C LEU A 46 -7.37 -7.14 -1.25
N GLY A 47 -7.93 -7.71 -0.16
CA GLY A 47 -9.26 -8.33 -0.16
C GLY A 47 -10.42 -7.35 0.06
N SER A 48 -10.18 -6.06 0.19
CA SER A 48 -11.24 -5.08 0.41
C SER A 48 -12.12 -4.93 -0.84
N PRO A 49 -13.47 -4.98 -0.70
CA PRO A 49 -14.37 -4.87 -1.84
C PRO A 49 -14.37 -3.44 -2.39
N ILE A 50 -14.29 -3.32 -3.71
CA ILE A 50 -14.49 -2.08 -4.45
C ILE A 50 -15.91 -2.03 -5.03
N THR A 51 -16.37 -3.16 -5.55
CA THR A 51 -17.76 -3.40 -5.95
C THR A 51 -18.25 -4.68 -5.31
N HIS A 52 -19.45 -5.15 -5.63
CA HIS A 52 -19.91 -6.49 -5.21
C HIS A 52 -19.16 -7.65 -5.90
N GLU A 53 -18.41 -7.38 -6.97
CA GLU A 53 -17.73 -8.39 -7.79
C GLU A 53 -16.21 -8.23 -7.75
N LEU A 54 -15.70 -7.02 -7.46
CA LEU A 54 -14.29 -6.68 -7.54
C LEU A 54 -13.71 -6.29 -6.19
N ILE A 55 -12.52 -6.80 -5.90
CA ILE A 55 -11.70 -6.41 -4.76
C ILE A 55 -10.48 -5.58 -5.21
N VAL A 56 -9.76 -4.98 -4.28
CA VAL A 56 -8.54 -4.19 -4.55
C VAL A 56 -7.52 -5.00 -5.36
N ALA A 57 -7.37 -6.30 -5.08
CA ALA A 57 -6.44 -7.17 -5.81
C ALA A 57 -6.78 -7.30 -7.30
N ASP A 58 -8.07 -7.27 -7.67
CA ASP A 58 -8.48 -7.30 -9.08
C ASP A 58 -7.99 -6.06 -9.81
N LEU A 59 -8.21 -4.87 -9.23
CA LEU A 59 -7.77 -3.62 -9.85
C LEU A 59 -6.24 -3.55 -9.95
N ALA A 60 -5.53 -3.95 -8.89
CA ALA A 60 -4.07 -3.97 -8.89
C ALA A 60 -3.50 -4.87 -9.98
N ARG A 61 -4.10 -6.05 -10.19
CA ARG A 61 -3.74 -7.00 -11.25
C ARG A 61 -4.09 -6.44 -12.64
N ASP A 62 -5.34 -6.06 -12.85
CA ASP A 62 -5.88 -5.69 -14.16
C ASP A 62 -5.23 -4.41 -14.69
N TRP A 63 -4.93 -3.47 -13.82
CA TRP A 63 -4.20 -2.24 -14.16
C TRP A 63 -2.67 -2.42 -14.11
N ARG A 64 -2.19 -3.63 -13.82
CA ARG A 64 -0.76 -3.99 -13.76
C ARG A 64 0.05 -3.07 -12.85
N LEU A 65 -0.53 -2.69 -11.72
CA LEU A 65 0.09 -1.76 -10.80
C LEU A 65 1.22 -2.44 -10.01
N PRO A 66 2.44 -1.87 -9.98
CA PRO A 66 3.41 -2.23 -8.95
C PRO A 66 2.80 -1.88 -7.59
N THR A 67 2.69 -2.88 -6.73
CA THR A 67 1.95 -2.76 -5.47
C THR A 67 2.89 -2.92 -4.28
N VAL A 68 2.69 -2.12 -3.25
CA VAL A 68 3.35 -2.23 -1.95
C VAL A 68 2.28 -2.50 -0.91
N LEU A 69 2.50 -3.48 -0.06
CA LEU A 69 1.62 -3.79 1.05
C LEU A 69 2.08 -3.03 2.30
N VAL A 70 1.24 -2.14 2.81
CA VAL A 70 1.48 -1.45 4.08
C VAL A 70 0.78 -2.22 5.20
N VAL A 71 1.55 -2.66 6.20
CA VAL A 71 1.04 -3.47 7.32
C VAL A 71 1.21 -2.68 8.61
N PRO A 72 0.12 -2.40 9.36
CA PRO A 72 0.22 -1.74 10.65
C PRO A 72 0.90 -2.66 11.68
N ILE A 73 1.84 -2.09 12.42
CA ILE A 73 2.55 -2.79 13.51
C ILE A 73 1.61 -2.89 14.72
N ARG A 74 1.08 -4.07 14.92
CA ARG A 74 0.20 -4.43 16.04
C ARG A 74 0.06 -5.96 16.12
N LEU A 75 -0.53 -6.46 17.20
CA LEU A 75 -0.87 -7.88 17.30
C LEU A 75 -1.74 -8.31 16.09
N GLY A 76 -1.30 -9.36 15.41
CA GLY A 76 -1.92 -9.85 14.17
C GLY A 76 -1.27 -9.36 12.87
N ALA A 77 -0.25 -8.49 12.92
CA ALA A 77 0.46 -7.98 11.74
C ALA A 77 1.03 -9.11 10.86
N ILE A 78 1.61 -10.14 11.47
CA ILE A 78 2.17 -11.31 10.76
C ILE A 78 1.06 -12.01 9.94
N ALA A 79 -0.07 -12.30 10.57
CA ALA A 79 -1.20 -12.96 9.89
C ALA A 79 -1.77 -12.08 8.76
N GLN A 80 -1.85 -10.78 8.98
CA GLN A 80 -2.28 -9.81 7.97
C GLN A 80 -1.31 -9.79 6.77
N ALA A 81 0.00 -9.78 7.00
CA ALA A 81 1.00 -9.85 5.95
C ALA A 81 0.86 -11.15 5.14
N VAL A 82 0.86 -12.30 5.83
CA VAL A 82 0.79 -13.61 5.19
C VAL A 82 -0.49 -13.79 4.36
N SER A 83 -1.65 -13.41 4.89
CA SER A 83 -2.92 -13.56 4.17
C SER A 83 -3.01 -12.65 2.93
N ASN A 84 -2.56 -11.38 3.03
CA ASN A 84 -2.54 -10.49 1.88
C ASN A 84 -1.53 -10.94 0.81
N VAL A 85 -0.35 -11.44 1.21
CA VAL A 85 0.63 -11.98 0.25
C VAL A 85 0.11 -13.24 -0.43
N ALA A 86 -0.56 -14.13 0.30
CA ALA A 86 -1.19 -15.32 -0.28
C ALA A 86 -2.26 -14.91 -1.32
N LEU A 87 -3.09 -13.91 -1.00
CA LEU A 87 -4.07 -13.36 -1.93
C LEU A 87 -3.38 -12.72 -3.14
N ALA A 88 -2.35 -11.90 -2.93
CA ALA A 88 -1.59 -11.28 -4.02
C ALA A 88 -1.05 -12.32 -5.01
N ARG A 89 -0.46 -13.40 -4.50
CA ARG A 89 0.04 -14.52 -5.33
C ARG A 89 -1.09 -15.20 -6.08
N ARG A 90 -2.18 -15.53 -5.40
CA ARG A 90 -3.35 -16.19 -6.00
C ARG A 90 -3.94 -15.37 -7.13
N MET A 91 -4.00 -14.05 -6.96
CA MET A 91 -4.58 -13.11 -7.93
C MET A 91 -3.60 -12.66 -9.01
N GLY A 92 -2.29 -12.91 -8.87
CA GLY A 92 -1.27 -12.44 -9.79
C GLY A 92 -0.95 -10.95 -9.67
N VAL A 93 -1.11 -10.37 -8.47
CA VAL A 93 -0.73 -8.99 -8.18
C VAL A 93 0.79 -8.83 -8.19
N ASN A 94 1.29 -7.78 -8.83
CA ASN A 94 2.71 -7.45 -8.87
C ASN A 94 3.16 -6.80 -7.54
N LEU A 95 3.25 -7.61 -6.49
CA LEU A 95 3.65 -7.16 -5.16
C LEU A 95 5.17 -6.98 -5.09
N ARG A 96 5.63 -5.76 -4.78
CA ARG A 96 7.05 -5.38 -4.74
C ARG A 96 7.68 -5.57 -3.38
N GLY A 97 6.91 -5.40 -2.32
CA GLY A 97 7.42 -5.50 -0.96
C GLY A 97 6.37 -5.15 0.08
N ILE A 98 6.79 -5.22 1.33
CA ILE A 98 6.00 -4.90 2.50
C ILE A 98 6.65 -3.69 3.20
N VAL A 99 5.85 -2.71 3.60
CA VAL A 99 6.26 -1.64 4.51
C VAL A 99 5.51 -1.83 5.81
N LEU A 100 6.24 -1.85 6.93
CA LEU A 100 5.65 -1.90 8.26
C LEU A 100 5.41 -0.48 8.78
N ASN A 101 4.24 -0.21 9.37
CA ASN A 101 3.86 1.13 9.79
C ASN A 101 3.41 1.16 11.24
N CYS A 102 4.09 1.95 12.08
CA CYS A 102 3.65 2.24 13.44
C CYS A 102 2.46 3.22 13.41
N VAL A 103 1.26 2.71 13.60
CA VAL A 103 0.02 3.54 13.63
C VAL A 103 -0.22 4.18 15.00
N GLN A 104 0.57 3.81 16.00
CA GLN A 104 0.60 4.35 17.34
C GLN A 104 2.05 4.31 17.86
N PRO A 105 2.41 5.03 18.93
CA PRO A 105 3.73 4.91 19.53
C PRO A 105 4.05 3.44 19.83
N CYS A 106 5.17 2.96 19.34
CA CYS A 106 5.67 1.61 19.57
C CYS A 106 7.13 1.68 19.99
N ASN A 107 7.50 0.94 21.02
CA ASN A 107 8.91 0.75 21.35
C ASN A 107 9.52 -0.39 20.48
N GLN A 108 10.85 -0.50 20.51
CA GLN A 108 11.57 -1.47 19.70
C GLN A 108 11.14 -2.92 20.00
N GLN A 109 10.89 -3.24 21.27
CA GLN A 109 10.48 -4.59 21.67
C GLN A 109 9.07 -4.94 21.16
N GLU A 110 8.16 -3.98 21.11
CA GLU A 110 6.82 -4.17 20.55
C GLU A 110 6.89 -4.40 19.04
N ILE A 111 7.73 -3.64 18.33
CA ILE A 111 7.97 -3.84 16.90
C ILE A 111 8.48 -5.26 16.63
N GLU A 112 9.50 -5.70 17.37
CA GLU A 112 10.07 -7.03 17.24
C GLU A 112 9.09 -8.16 17.61
N ASN A 113 8.24 -7.96 18.61
CA ASN A 113 7.28 -8.96 19.06
C ASN A 113 6.06 -9.08 18.12
N TRP A 114 5.59 -7.96 17.56
CA TRP A 114 4.35 -7.96 16.76
C TRP A 114 4.59 -8.12 15.26
N SER A 115 5.76 -7.72 14.78
CA SER A 115 6.07 -7.72 13.36
C SER A 115 7.55 -7.98 13.06
N PRO A 116 8.12 -9.10 13.57
CA PRO A 116 9.52 -9.44 13.33
C PRO A 116 9.77 -9.59 11.83
N THR A 117 10.57 -8.69 11.27
CA THR A 117 10.85 -8.59 9.83
C THR A 117 11.30 -9.93 9.23
N ALA A 118 12.29 -10.58 9.86
CA ALA A 118 12.81 -11.85 9.38
C ALA A 118 11.76 -12.96 9.32
N LEU A 119 10.82 -13.01 10.28
CA LEU A 119 9.73 -13.99 10.26
C LEU A 119 8.72 -13.68 9.16
N ILE A 120 8.36 -12.40 8.98
CA ILE A 120 7.45 -11.97 7.91
C ILE A 120 8.06 -12.33 6.55
N GLU A 121 9.33 -12.00 6.31
CA GLU A 121 10.03 -12.33 5.06
C GLU A 121 10.14 -13.85 4.85
N SER A 122 10.45 -14.59 5.89
CA SER A 122 10.52 -16.07 5.83
C SER A 122 9.20 -16.70 5.42
N LEU A 123 8.09 -16.24 6.01
CA LEU A 123 6.75 -16.78 5.73
C LEU A 123 6.19 -16.30 4.38
N THR A 124 6.49 -15.07 4.02
CA THR A 124 5.91 -14.45 2.84
C THR A 124 6.81 -14.55 1.61
N GLN A 125 8.10 -14.75 1.75
CA GLN A 125 9.09 -14.67 0.65
C GLN A 125 8.98 -13.34 -0.13
N ILE A 126 8.59 -12.27 0.57
CA ILE A 126 8.48 -10.90 0.07
C ILE A 126 9.35 -10.02 0.97
N PRO A 127 10.19 -9.14 0.40
CA PRO A 127 11.06 -8.28 1.21
C PRO A 127 10.26 -7.26 2.02
N VAL A 128 10.70 -7.01 3.25
CA VAL A 128 10.26 -5.86 4.03
C VAL A 128 11.13 -4.67 3.69
N LEU A 129 10.54 -3.68 3.02
CA LEU A 129 11.22 -2.53 2.45
C LEU A 129 11.56 -1.44 3.49
N GLY A 130 11.12 -1.62 4.71
CA GLY A 130 11.41 -0.75 5.83
C GLY A 130 10.25 -0.56 6.79
N ILE A 131 10.51 0.25 7.82
CA ILE A 131 9.56 0.54 8.88
C ILE A 131 9.35 2.05 8.94
N ILE A 132 8.09 2.47 8.91
CA ILE A 132 7.67 3.86 9.17
C ILE A 132 7.40 3.96 10.68
N PRO A 133 8.16 4.76 11.43
CA PRO A 133 7.91 4.98 12.85
C PRO A 133 6.62 5.80 13.06
N TYR A 134 6.12 5.79 14.28
CA TYR A 134 5.03 6.69 14.63
C TYR A 134 5.49 8.15 14.52
N LEU A 135 4.68 8.97 13.86
CA LEU A 135 4.91 10.40 13.69
C LEU A 135 3.81 11.18 14.41
N GLU A 136 4.18 12.01 15.37
CA GLU A 136 3.23 12.90 16.07
C GLU A 136 2.62 13.92 15.10
N ASN A 137 3.42 14.42 14.15
CA ASN A 137 2.97 15.31 13.10
C ASN A 137 3.19 14.67 11.72
N PRO A 138 2.19 13.93 11.18
CA PRO A 138 2.31 13.28 9.86
C PRO A 138 2.31 14.27 8.68
N HIS A 139 2.23 15.59 8.92
CA HIS A 139 2.29 16.62 7.88
C HIS A 139 3.64 17.33 7.84
N ASP A 140 4.58 17.01 8.73
CA ASP A 140 5.94 17.57 8.69
C ASP A 140 6.75 16.93 7.54
N VAL A 141 6.90 17.67 6.46
CA VAL A 141 7.58 17.22 5.23
C VAL A 141 9.05 16.87 5.50
N ASN A 142 9.73 17.59 6.39
CA ASN A 142 11.14 17.32 6.70
C ASN A 142 11.27 15.99 7.47
N GLN A 143 10.38 15.76 8.43
CA GLN A 143 10.34 14.51 9.18
C GLN A 143 9.97 13.33 8.25
N LEU A 144 8.98 13.51 7.37
CA LEU A 144 8.61 12.51 6.36
C LEU A 144 9.77 12.19 5.41
N ALA A 145 10.50 13.21 4.94
CA ALA A 145 11.66 13.00 4.08
C ALA A 145 12.77 12.19 4.80
N GLN A 146 13.02 12.50 6.07
CA GLN A 146 13.98 11.76 6.88
C GLN A 146 13.53 10.29 7.07
N VAL A 147 12.26 10.06 7.37
CA VAL A 147 11.72 8.69 7.51
C VAL A 147 11.81 7.92 6.19
N ALA A 148 11.59 8.57 5.05
CA ALA A 148 11.69 7.94 3.74
C ALA A 148 13.09 7.38 3.46
N THR A 149 14.16 7.95 4.05
CA THR A 149 15.52 7.40 3.91
C THR A 149 15.71 6.02 4.55
N ASN A 150 14.81 5.61 5.43
CA ASN A 150 14.83 4.29 6.07
C ASN A 150 14.11 3.23 5.23
N LEU A 151 13.53 3.61 4.10
CA LEU A 151 12.86 2.70 3.18
C LEU A 151 13.80 2.33 2.02
N ASP A 152 13.71 1.10 1.53
CA ASP A 152 14.37 0.68 0.29
C ASP A 152 13.65 1.31 -0.91
N LEU A 153 13.99 2.58 -1.18
CA LEU A 153 13.37 3.36 -2.24
C LEU A 153 13.72 2.84 -3.64
N GLU A 154 14.82 2.13 -3.81
CA GLU A 154 15.20 1.55 -5.10
C GLU A 154 14.26 0.42 -5.49
N GLN A 155 13.87 -0.41 -4.56
CA GLN A 155 12.86 -1.44 -4.79
C GLN A 155 11.44 -0.87 -4.87
N LEU A 156 11.12 0.15 -4.07
CA LEU A 156 9.83 0.83 -4.11
C LEU A 156 9.60 1.54 -5.44
N LEU A 157 10.59 2.29 -5.90
CA LEU A 157 10.47 3.27 -6.99
C LEU A 157 11.63 3.16 -8.01
N PRO A 158 11.84 2.00 -8.63
CA PRO A 158 13.04 1.75 -9.44
C PRO A 158 13.22 2.76 -10.60
N ARG A 159 12.14 3.32 -11.13
CA ARG A 159 12.21 4.34 -12.21
C ARG A 159 12.61 5.73 -11.70
N LEU A 160 12.34 6.07 -10.46
CA LEU A 160 12.75 7.34 -9.85
C LEU A 160 14.21 7.26 -9.39
N ALA A 161 14.65 6.14 -8.86
CA ALA A 161 16.04 5.90 -8.49
C ALA A 161 16.99 6.04 -9.70
N LEU A 162 16.60 5.51 -10.87
CA LEU A 162 17.36 5.67 -12.12
C LEU A 162 17.46 7.14 -12.59
N LYS A 163 16.39 7.92 -12.45
CA LYS A 163 16.42 9.37 -12.80
C LYS A 163 17.31 10.16 -11.85
N ALA A 164 17.32 9.83 -10.57
CA ALA A 164 18.17 10.51 -9.58
C ALA A 164 19.67 10.21 -9.79
N SER A 165 20.05 8.98 -10.15
CA SER A 165 21.44 8.62 -10.44
C SER A 165 22.00 9.28 -11.70
N VAL A 166 21.17 9.51 -12.72
CA VAL A 166 21.55 10.20 -13.96
C VAL A 166 21.66 11.72 -13.76
N ALA A 167 20.93 12.30 -12.81
CA ALA A 167 21.00 13.74 -12.50
C ALA A 167 22.21 14.14 -11.64
N LEU A 168 22.90 13.16 -11.03
CA LEU A 168 24.09 13.32 -10.20
C LEU A 168 25.40 12.94 -10.90
N SER A 169 25.33 12.47 -12.14
CA SER A 169 26.45 12.17 -13.04
C SER A 169 26.62 13.28 -14.08
#